data_7cc17f2fe57a7e37578e5b9ed4a382af
#
_entry.id   7cc17f2fe57a7e37578e5b9ed4a382af
#
_cell.length_a   1.000
_cell.length_b   1.000
_cell.length_c   1.000
_cell.angle_alpha   90.00
_cell.angle_beta   90.00
_cell.angle_gamma   90.00
#
_symmetry.space_group_name_H-M   'P 1'
#
loop_
_entity.id
_entity.type
_entity.pdbx_description
1 polymer ?
#
loop_
_entity_poly.entity_id
_entity_poly.type
_entity_poly.pdbx_seq_one_letter_code
_entity_poly.pdbx_strand_id
1 'polypeptide(L)'
;DRLESVFKGVYDRLLPGGRFVCVISHPSFRIASGSAWGWTMDERTGQQIQFRRVDQYLSEQSNQIVMNPGEVSKGKPAITTVTHHRPVSSYINAGTEHGLIVTGVEEWASQRISEPGPRAAAENRARREIPLFMAIKFVKPE
;
A
#
# COMPACT_ATOMS: atom_id res chain seq x y z
N ASP A 1 8.70 -18.60 5.18
CA ASP A 1 7.75 -17.55 4.80
C ASP A 1 7.91 -17.21 3.32
N ARG A 2 6.79 -16.88 2.64
CA ARG A 2 6.79 -16.55 1.21
C ARG A 2 7.54 -15.26 0.90
N LEU A 3 7.53 -14.28 1.80
CA LEU A 3 8.25 -13.02 1.61
C LEU A 3 9.76 -13.26 1.54
N GLU A 4 10.30 -14.00 2.50
CA GLU A 4 11.71 -14.41 2.55
C GLU A 4 12.12 -15.16 1.27
N SER A 5 11.28 -16.10 0.85
CA SER A 5 11.54 -16.88 -0.37
C SER A 5 11.57 -15.99 -1.63
N VAL A 6 10.73 -14.95 -1.68
CA VAL A 6 10.74 -13.99 -2.79
C VAL A 6 12.05 -13.21 -2.80
N PHE A 7 12.46 -12.62 -1.68
CA PHE A 7 13.69 -11.82 -1.62
C PHE A 7 14.95 -12.66 -1.85
N LYS A 8 14.99 -13.88 -1.30
CA LYS A 8 16.05 -14.84 -1.63
C LYS A 8 16.09 -15.13 -3.13
N GLY A 9 14.95 -15.43 -3.74
CA GLY A 9 14.87 -15.73 -5.17
C GLY A 9 15.25 -14.54 -6.04
N VAL A 10 14.95 -13.31 -5.62
CA VAL A 10 15.41 -12.08 -6.29
C VAL A 10 16.92 -11.95 -6.19
N TYR A 11 17.49 -12.08 -4.99
CA TYR A 11 18.93 -11.99 -4.79
C TYR A 11 19.70 -13.02 -5.63
N ASP A 12 19.24 -14.28 -5.66
CA ASP A 12 19.88 -15.36 -6.40
C ASP A 12 19.92 -15.12 -7.92
N ARG A 13 18.95 -14.35 -8.46
CA ARG A 13 18.83 -14.09 -9.89
C ARG A 13 19.42 -12.77 -10.36
N LEU A 14 19.60 -11.81 -9.45
CA LEU A 14 20.23 -10.55 -9.79
C LEU A 14 21.73 -10.73 -10.02
N LEU A 15 22.27 -10.11 -11.04
CA LEU A 15 23.71 -9.91 -11.19
C LEU A 15 24.20 -8.87 -10.16
N PRO A 16 25.52 -8.88 -9.81
CA PRO A 16 26.11 -7.79 -9.05
C PRO A 16 25.79 -6.43 -9.67
N GLY A 17 25.44 -5.43 -8.85
CA GLY A 17 24.91 -4.13 -9.29
C GLY A 17 23.47 -4.16 -9.81
N GLY A 18 22.82 -5.33 -9.91
CA GLY A 18 21.44 -5.48 -10.35
C GLY A 18 20.44 -4.83 -9.40
N ARG A 19 19.34 -4.33 -9.95
CA ARG A 19 18.30 -3.57 -9.22
C ARG A 19 16.99 -4.33 -9.15
N PHE A 20 16.32 -4.22 -8.02
CA PHE A 20 14.96 -4.71 -7.81
C PHE A 20 14.07 -3.58 -7.26
N VAL A 21 12.90 -3.41 -7.85
CA VAL A 21 11.88 -2.46 -7.36
C VAL A 21 10.66 -3.26 -6.93
N CYS A 22 10.33 -3.15 -5.66
CA CYS A 22 9.14 -3.76 -5.06
C CYS A 22 8.06 -2.69 -4.93
N VAL A 23 6.97 -2.80 -5.70
CA VAL A 23 5.81 -1.90 -5.61
C VAL A 23 4.67 -2.64 -4.93
N ILE A 24 4.16 -2.07 -3.85
CA ILE A 24 3.13 -2.68 -3.01
C ILE A 24 2.05 -1.66 -2.65
N SER A 25 0.85 -2.14 -2.29
CA SER A 25 -0.13 -1.30 -1.59
C SER A 25 0.50 -0.73 -0.34
N HIS A 26 0.31 0.56 -0.08
CA HIS A 26 1.01 1.24 1.02
C HIS A 26 0.75 0.56 2.37
N PRO A 27 1.77 -0.01 3.03
CA PRO A 27 1.58 -0.84 4.23
C PRO A 27 0.94 -0.08 5.39
N SER A 28 1.23 1.22 5.55
CA SER A 28 0.68 2.02 6.64
C SER A 28 -0.76 2.48 6.40
N PHE A 29 -1.21 2.58 5.15
CA PHE A 29 -2.50 3.20 4.84
C PHE A 29 -3.49 2.29 4.09
N ARG A 30 -3.03 1.18 3.52
CA ARG A 30 -3.84 0.29 2.68
C ARG A 30 -3.94 -1.12 3.25
N ILE A 31 -4.34 -1.22 4.52
CA ILE A 31 -4.55 -2.49 5.21
C ILE A 31 -6.00 -2.92 5.01
N ALA A 32 -6.23 -4.08 4.40
CA ALA A 32 -7.55 -4.51 3.95
C ALA A 32 -8.63 -4.54 5.06
N SER A 33 -8.28 -5.02 6.26
CA SER A 33 -9.19 -5.06 7.42
C SER A 33 -8.79 -4.10 8.53
N GLY A 34 -7.58 -3.55 8.50
CA GLY A 34 -7.00 -2.68 9.55
C GLY A 34 -6.96 -1.21 9.19
N SER A 35 -7.63 -0.76 8.11
CA SER A 35 -7.69 0.65 7.75
C SER A 35 -9.00 1.01 7.07
N ALA A 36 -9.48 2.23 7.33
CA ALA A 36 -10.71 2.76 6.73
C ALA A 36 -10.64 4.27 6.55
N TRP A 37 -11.38 4.78 5.57
CA TRP A 37 -11.64 6.22 5.46
C TRP A 37 -12.65 6.66 6.52
N GLY A 38 -12.40 7.81 7.13
CA GLY A 38 -13.30 8.45 8.06
C GLY A 38 -13.43 9.93 7.78
N TRP A 39 -14.36 10.56 8.47
CA TRP A 39 -14.68 11.98 8.36
C TRP A 39 -14.70 12.61 9.73
N THR A 40 -14.18 13.82 9.81
CA THR A 40 -14.32 14.69 10.98
C THR A 40 -14.45 16.15 10.52
N MET A 41 -14.68 17.04 11.44
CA MET A 41 -14.75 18.47 11.21
C MET A 41 -13.64 19.16 12.01
N ASP A 42 -12.94 20.08 11.40
CA ASP A 42 -12.02 20.95 12.11
C ASP A 42 -12.85 21.94 12.94
N GLU A 43 -12.78 21.83 14.26
CA GLU A 43 -13.58 22.64 15.19
C GLU A 43 -13.31 24.15 15.07
N ARG A 44 -12.10 24.52 14.70
CA ARG A 44 -11.68 25.92 14.56
C ARG A 44 -12.16 26.56 13.25
N THR A 45 -12.18 25.80 12.15
CA THR A 45 -12.48 26.33 10.81
C THR A 45 -13.84 25.90 10.28
N GLY A 46 -14.48 24.90 10.88
CA GLY A 46 -15.69 24.25 10.39
C GLY A 46 -15.50 23.45 9.09
N GLN A 47 -14.25 23.26 8.65
CA GLN A 47 -13.96 22.52 7.43
C GLN A 47 -14.05 21.00 7.64
N GLN A 48 -14.62 20.31 6.65
CA GLN A 48 -14.59 18.85 6.62
C GLN A 48 -13.16 18.34 6.36
N ILE A 49 -12.78 17.31 7.11
CA ILE A 49 -11.51 16.60 6.97
C ILE A 49 -11.82 15.14 6.70
N GLN A 50 -11.30 14.61 5.59
CA GLN A 50 -11.22 13.18 5.38
C GLN A 50 -9.89 12.66 5.91
N PHE A 51 -9.93 11.61 6.73
CA PHE A 51 -8.73 10.99 7.31
C PHE A 51 -8.71 9.48 7.05
N ARG A 52 -7.55 8.86 7.24
CA ARG A 52 -7.38 7.42 7.19
C ARG A 52 -7.16 6.87 8.60
N ARG A 53 -8.12 6.06 9.11
CA ARG A 53 -7.93 5.30 10.34
C ARG A 53 -7.04 4.10 10.05
N VAL A 54 -6.08 3.83 10.93
CA VAL A 54 -5.22 2.65 10.91
C VAL A 54 -5.16 2.09 12.33
N ASP A 55 -5.53 0.82 12.50
CA ASP A 55 -5.64 0.18 13.82
C ASP A 55 -4.99 -1.21 13.92
N GLN A 56 -4.41 -1.73 12.85
CA GLN A 56 -3.78 -3.04 12.82
C GLN A 56 -2.50 -3.06 11.95
N TYR A 57 -1.64 -2.05 12.11
CA TYR A 57 -0.46 -1.91 11.26
C TYR A 57 0.60 -2.99 11.45
N LEU A 58 0.89 -3.42 12.68
CA LEU A 58 1.93 -4.40 12.95
C LEU A 58 1.48 -5.85 12.75
N SER A 59 0.17 -6.09 12.71
CA SER A 59 -0.39 -7.44 12.57
C SER A 59 -0.33 -7.89 11.10
N GLU A 60 0.44 -8.93 10.82
CA GLU A 60 0.42 -9.57 9.50
C GLU A 60 -0.94 -10.19 9.21
N GLN A 61 -1.44 -9.98 8.00
CA GLN A 61 -2.77 -10.43 7.59
C GLN A 61 -2.77 -10.96 6.17
N SER A 62 -3.66 -11.92 5.92
CA SER A 62 -3.98 -12.41 4.58
C SER A 62 -5.48 -12.34 4.40
N ASN A 63 -5.94 -11.48 3.51
CA ASN A 63 -7.35 -11.21 3.29
C ASN A 63 -7.76 -11.55 1.87
N GLN A 64 -8.87 -12.26 1.71
CA GLN A 64 -9.48 -12.44 0.40
C GLN A 64 -10.18 -11.16 -0.03
N ILE A 65 -9.90 -10.70 -1.24
CA ILE A 65 -10.54 -9.53 -1.84
C ILE A 65 -11.21 -9.86 -3.16
N VAL A 66 -12.30 -9.17 -3.46
CA VAL A 66 -13.00 -9.27 -4.74
C VAL A 66 -12.39 -8.27 -5.72
N MET A 67 -11.89 -8.78 -6.85
CA MET A 67 -11.22 -7.99 -7.88
C MET A 67 -12.19 -7.23 -8.79
N ASN A 68 -13.44 -7.72 -8.91
CA ASN A 68 -14.47 -7.19 -9.82
C ASN A 68 -15.77 -6.79 -9.10
N PRO A 69 -15.72 -5.95 -8.02
CA PRO A 69 -16.91 -5.64 -7.22
C PRO A 69 -18.03 -4.97 -8.03
N GLY A 70 -17.68 -4.15 -9.03
CA GLY A 70 -18.66 -3.50 -9.92
C GLY A 70 -19.37 -4.47 -10.88
N GLU A 71 -18.79 -5.64 -11.16
CA GLU A 71 -19.46 -6.69 -11.95
C GLU A 71 -20.29 -7.61 -11.07
N VAL A 72 -19.81 -7.88 -9.86
CA VAL A 72 -20.58 -8.65 -8.86
C VAL A 72 -21.90 -7.96 -8.52
N SER A 73 -21.90 -6.63 -8.38
CA SER A 73 -23.13 -5.85 -8.19
C SER A 73 -24.13 -5.95 -9.35
N LYS A 74 -23.68 -6.40 -10.54
CA LYS A 74 -24.50 -6.67 -11.72
C LYS A 74 -24.83 -8.16 -11.90
N GLY A 75 -24.62 -8.97 -10.86
CA GLY A 75 -24.93 -10.40 -10.86
C GLY A 75 -23.89 -11.32 -11.49
N LYS A 76 -22.69 -10.81 -11.85
CA LYS A 76 -21.61 -11.67 -12.34
C LYS A 76 -20.86 -12.39 -11.19
N PRO A 77 -20.24 -13.55 -11.45
CA PRO A 77 -19.43 -14.24 -10.45
C PRO A 77 -18.30 -13.38 -9.90
N ALA A 78 -17.99 -13.55 -8.61
CA ALA A 78 -16.88 -12.88 -7.98
C ALA A 78 -15.55 -13.51 -8.42
N ILE A 79 -14.61 -12.67 -8.86
CA ILE A 79 -13.20 -13.04 -9.06
C ILE A 79 -12.46 -12.59 -7.81
N THR A 80 -11.85 -13.54 -7.11
CA THR A 80 -11.18 -13.27 -5.83
C THR A 80 -9.67 -13.49 -5.91
N THR A 81 -8.92 -12.74 -5.11
CA THR A 81 -7.50 -12.94 -4.88
C THR A 81 -7.19 -12.74 -3.40
N VAL A 82 -6.00 -13.13 -2.96
CA VAL A 82 -5.53 -12.90 -1.59
C VAL A 82 -4.57 -11.73 -1.60
N THR A 83 -4.85 -10.73 -0.76
CA THR A 83 -3.90 -9.67 -0.45
C THR A 83 -3.22 -9.95 0.89
N HIS A 84 -1.93 -9.67 0.96
CA HIS A 84 -1.14 -9.85 2.18
C HIS A 84 -0.73 -8.48 2.70
N HIS A 85 -0.96 -8.25 3.99
CA HIS A 85 -0.44 -7.09 4.69
C HIS A 85 0.75 -7.51 5.56
N ARG A 86 1.80 -6.71 5.51
CA ARG A 86 2.96 -6.74 6.41
C ARG A 86 3.42 -5.31 6.68
N PRO A 87 3.98 -5.00 7.85
CA PRO A 87 4.56 -3.68 8.11
C PRO A 87 5.75 -3.39 7.19
N VAL A 88 6.09 -2.13 7.02
CA VAL A 88 7.23 -1.69 6.17
C VAL A 88 8.53 -2.40 6.55
N SER A 89 8.76 -2.58 7.85
CA SER A 89 9.95 -3.26 8.38
C SER A 89 10.13 -4.67 7.83
N SER A 90 9.04 -5.43 7.62
CA SER A 90 9.13 -6.80 7.08
C SER A 90 9.73 -6.82 5.68
N TYR A 91 9.36 -5.87 4.82
CA TYR A 91 9.90 -5.78 3.46
C TYR A 91 11.36 -5.35 3.43
N ILE A 92 11.71 -4.35 4.26
CA ILE A 92 13.09 -3.84 4.34
C ILE A 92 14.00 -4.93 4.90
N ASN A 93 13.60 -5.57 6.01
CA ASN A 93 14.39 -6.60 6.67
C ASN A 93 14.58 -7.82 5.75
N ALA A 94 13.52 -8.31 5.12
CA ALA A 94 13.63 -9.43 4.19
C ALA A 94 14.62 -9.15 3.04
N GLY A 95 14.65 -7.92 2.52
CA GLY A 95 15.64 -7.53 1.52
C GLY A 95 17.06 -7.49 2.06
N THR A 96 17.27 -6.84 3.20
CA THR A 96 18.60 -6.65 3.78
C THR A 96 19.19 -7.94 4.37
N GLU A 97 18.39 -8.81 4.95
CA GLU A 97 18.80 -10.13 5.45
C GLU A 97 19.30 -11.05 4.32
N HIS A 98 18.79 -10.85 3.11
CA HIS A 98 19.29 -11.55 1.92
C HIS A 98 20.40 -10.80 1.17
N GLY A 99 20.98 -9.75 1.77
CA GLY A 99 22.12 -9.03 1.22
C GLY A 99 21.80 -7.95 0.20
N LEU A 100 20.52 -7.60 0.00
CA LEU A 100 20.13 -6.45 -0.81
C LEU A 100 20.29 -5.15 0.00
N ILE A 101 20.66 -4.07 -0.68
CA ILE A 101 20.77 -2.73 -0.09
C ILE A 101 19.60 -1.89 -0.55
N VAL A 102 18.86 -1.26 0.40
CA VAL A 102 17.83 -0.28 0.08
C VAL A 102 18.48 1.00 -0.43
N THR A 103 18.12 1.42 -1.63
CA THR A 103 18.64 2.64 -2.27
C THR A 103 17.62 3.75 -2.39
N GLY A 104 16.37 3.50 -2.05
CA GLY A 104 15.34 4.52 -2.03
C GLY A 104 13.96 3.96 -1.74
N VAL A 105 13.10 4.84 -1.25
CA VAL A 105 11.68 4.59 -1.05
C VAL A 105 10.91 5.73 -1.70
N GLU A 106 9.86 5.41 -2.44
CA GLU A 106 8.90 6.38 -2.99
C GLU A 106 7.49 6.06 -2.52
N GLU A 107 6.72 7.09 -2.26
CA GLU A 107 5.32 6.96 -1.85
C GLU A 107 4.44 7.67 -2.88
N TRP A 108 3.47 6.96 -3.43
CA TRP A 108 2.68 7.45 -4.55
C TRP A 108 1.24 7.70 -4.15
N ALA A 109 0.84 8.96 -4.25
CA ALA A 109 -0.53 9.42 -4.03
C ALA A 109 -1.45 9.12 -5.24
N SER A 110 -2.76 9.21 -5.02
CA SER A 110 -3.74 9.07 -6.10
C SER A 110 -3.73 10.29 -7.01
N GLN A 111 -3.79 10.06 -8.32
CA GLN A 111 -4.02 11.10 -9.33
C GLN A 111 -5.51 11.36 -9.57
N ARG A 112 -6.40 10.61 -8.92
CA ARG A 112 -7.84 10.74 -9.09
C ARG A 112 -8.35 12.04 -8.46
N ILE A 113 -9.21 12.75 -9.19
CA ILE A 113 -9.96 13.91 -8.71
C ILE A 113 -11.39 13.48 -8.39
N SER A 114 -11.94 13.99 -7.28
CA SER A 114 -13.33 13.77 -6.91
C SER A 114 -14.27 14.56 -7.80
N GLU A 115 -15.45 13.99 -8.04
CA GLU A 115 -16.56 14.74 -8.66
C GLU A 115 -16.89 15.99 -7.83
N PRO A 116 -17.31 17.08 -8.49
CA PRO A 116 -17.71 18.31 -7.80
C PRO A 116 -18.80 18.06 -6.74
N GLY A 117 -18.60 18.60 -5.54
CA GLY A 117 -19.52 18.43 -4.45
C GLY A 117 -18.95 18.94 -3.11
N PRO A 118 -19.77 18.99 -2.05
CA PRO A 118 -19.38 19.58 -0.77
C PRO A 118 -18.18 18.88 -0.09
N ARG A 119 -17.88 17.64 -0.45
CA ARG A 119 -16.75 16.84 0.08
C ARG A 119 -15.53 16.84 -0.82
N ALA A 120 -15.63 17.31 -2.06
CA ALA A 120 -14.59 17.21 -3.07
C ALA A 120 -13.23 17.80 -2.62
N ALA A 121 -13.25 18.96 -1.98
CA ALA A 121 -12.02 19.61 -1.49
C ALA A 121 -11.28 18.76 -0.44
N ALA A 122 -12.01 18.23 0.54
CA ALA A 122 -11.45 17.40 1.60
C ALA A 122 -10.95 16.04 1.04
N GLU A 123 -11.70 15.42 0.14
CA GLU A 123 -11.31 14.18 -0.53
C GLU A 123 -10.05 14.35 -1.38
N ASN A 124 -9.97 15.41 -2.17
CA ASN A 124 -8.82 15.68 -3.02
C ASN A 124 -7.58 15.99 -2.18
N ARG A 125 -7.73 16.70 -1.05
CA ARG A 125 -6.64 16.90 -0.10
C ARG A 125 -6.15 15.57 0.46
N ALA A 126 -7.05 14.74 1.01
CA ALA A 126 -6.70 13.43 1.56
C ALA A 126 -5.99 12.52 0.53
N ARG A 127 -6.44 12.54 -0.73
CA ARG A 127 -5.78 11.76 -1.80
C ARG A 127 -4.37 12.22 -2.13
N ARG A 128 -4.06 13.50 -1.99
CA ARG A 128 -2.70 14.02 -2.21
C ARG A 128 -1.77 13.75 -1.03
N GLU A 129 -2.31 13.72 0.19
CA GLU A 129 -1.50 13.62 1.42
C GLU A 129 -1.35 12.15 1.90
N ILE A 130 -2.26 11.27 1.50
CA ILE A 130 -2.26 9.87 1.96
C ILE A 130 -1.94 8.96 0.78
N PRO A 131 -0.73 8.38 0.73
CA PRO A 131 -0.29 7.58 -0.41
C PRO A 131 -1.06 6.26 -0.53
N LEU A 132 -1.20 5.79 -1.77
CA LEU A 132 -1.82 4.51 -2.11
C LEU A 132 -0.81 3.37 -2.22
N PHE A 133 0.36 3.67 -2.73
CA PHE A 133 1.41 2.70 -3.03
C PHE A 133 2.73 3.15 -2.45
N MET A 134 3.59 2.18 -2.21
CA MET A 134 4.98 2.38 -1.85
C MET A 134 5.87 1.57 -2.79
N ALA A 135 6.91 2.19 -3.31
CA ALA A 135 7.98 1.54 -4.06
C ALA A 135 9.25 1.52 -3.23
N ILE A 136 9.82 0.34 -3.00
CA ILE A 136 11.12 0.18 -2.32
C ILE A 136 12.12 -0.28 -3.38
N LYS A 137 13.23 0.44 -3.48
CA LYS A 137 14.31 0.18 -4.43
C LYS A 137 15.46 -0.53 -3.71
N PHE A 138 15.85 -1.65 -4.27
CA PHE A 138 16.96 -2.45 -3.78
C PHE A 138 18.03 -2.59 -4.85
N VAL A 139 19.28 -2.77 -4.42
CA VAL A 139 20.39 -3.14 -5.28
C VAL A 139 21.12 -4.34 -4.67
N LYS A 140 21.57 -5.28 -5.52
CA LYS A 140 22.53 -6.29 -5.13
C LYS A 140 23.94 -5.68 -5.18
N PRO A 141 24.72 -5.70 -4.10
CA PRO A 141 26.10 -5.21 -4.11
C PRO A 141 26.96 -5.88 -5.20
N GLU A 142 28.06 -5.22 -5.57
CA GLU A 142 29.09 -5.80 -6.44
C GLU A 142 29.87 -6.93 -5.76
#